data_553ec0970363ad0cc04683bf1c9534b9
#
_entry.id   553ec0970363ad0cc04683bf1c9534b9
#
_cell.length_a   1.000
_cell.length_b   1.000
_cell.length_c   1.000
_cell.angle_alpha   90.00
_cell.angle_beta   90.00
_cell.angle_gamma   90.00
#
_symmetry.space_group_name_H-M   'P 1'
#
loop_
_entity.id
_entity.type
_entity.pdbx_description
1 polymer ?
#
loop_
_entity_poly.entity_id
_entity_poly.type
_entity_poly.pdbx_seq_one_letter_code
_entity_poly.pdbx_strand_id
1 'polypeptide(L)'
;MRFVAALAAGAALLFAVPVAAQKGPPAKPEIETLKGVAADLNFGVTTAVPADPENTWVLDLSTGGRVTIRLRPDVAPKMVAQVKTLTRRKFYDGTIFHRVIDAPENMAQGGDPTGTGAGESDLPDVPAEFSNLPHVRGAISAARTKDPNSANSQFFIMFGPRLGFDHDYTVFGRVVDGMPWVDKIERGEPPANPTRILHAYIASDNPPPYQAAPIAAAKLPEGETKVTLPQ
;
A
#
# COMPACT_ATOMS: atom_id res chain seq x y z
N MET A 1 -94.77 -1.28 -8.93
CA MET A 1 -94.16 0.07 -9.09
C MET A 1 -93.02 -0.08 -10.09
N ARG A 2 -93.24 0.59 -11.24
CA ARG A 2 -92.32 0.55 -12.38
C ARG A 2 -91.34 1.72 -12.28
N PHE A 3 -90.06 1.53 -12.37
CA PHE A 3 -89.05 2.61 -12.64
C PHE A 3 -88.40 2.38 -13.99
N VAL A 4 -88.53 3.35 -14.84
CA VAL A 4 -88.01 3.45 -16.19
C VAL A 4 -86.55 3.91 -16.06
N ALA A 5 -85.58 3.20 -16.67
CA ALA A 5 -84.22 3.67 -16.81
C ALA A 5 -84.07 4.42 -18.17
N ALA A 6 -83.67 5.68 -18.12
CA ALA A 6 -83.30 6.45 -19.29
C ALA A 6 -81.86 6.24 -19.68
N LEU A 7 -81.63 5.84 -20.94
CA LEU A 7 -80.31 5.73 -21.56
C LEU A 7 -79.90 7.14 -22.07
N ALA A 8 -78.80 7.68 -21.59
CA ALA A 8 -78.15 8.86 -22.15
C ALA A 8 -76.96 8.42 -23.00
N ALA A 9 -77.04 8.61 -24.31
CA ALA A 9 -75.92 8.37 -25.25
C ALA A 9 -74.97 9.60 -25.20
N GLY A 10 -73.76 9.39 -24.70
CA GLY A 10 -72.68 10.34 -24.74
C GLY A 10 -71.80 10.13 -25.96
N ALA A 11 -71.77 11.05 -26.89
CA ALA A 11 -70.83 11.03 -28.03
C ALA A 11 -69.42 11.44 -27.56
N ALA A 12 -68.46 10.53 -27.62
CA ALA A 12 -67.06 10.82 -27.38
C ALA A 12 -66.41 11.45 -28.60
N LEU A 13 -66.08 12.74 -28.56
CA LEU A 13 -65.19 13.37 -29.54
C LEU A 13 -63.74 12.95 -29.26
N LEU A 14 -63.17 12.17 -30.15
CA LEU A 14 -61.74 11.82 -30.22
C LEU A 14 -60.97 13.04 -30.78
N PHE A 15 -60.29 13.79 -29.89
CA PHE A 15 -59.27 14.75 -30.34
C PHE A 15 -57.97 13.99 -30.59
N ALA A 16 -57.53 13.89 -31.84
CA ALA A 16 -56.21 13.41 -32.21
C ALA A 16 -55.17 14.48 -31.81
N VAL A 17 -54.37 14.16 -30.80
CA VAL A 17 -53.20 14.99 -30.42
C VAL A 17 -52.07 14.62 -31.37
N PRO A 18 -51.40 15.58 -32.05
CA PRO A 18 -50.26 15.29 -32.89
C PRO A 18 -49.12 14.77 -32.02
N VAL A 19 -48.63 13.55 -32.32
CA VAL A 19 -47.40 13.00 -31.72
C VAL A 19 -46.24 13.88 -32.18
N ALA A 20 -45.73 14.73 -31.30
CA ALA A 20 -44.46 15.40 -31.52
C ALA A 20 -43.37 14.35 -31.62
N ALA A 21 -42.61 14.38 -32.70
CA ALA A 21 -41.47 13.51 -32.89
C ALA A 21 -40.51 13.61 -31.68
N GLN A 22 -40.39 12.55 -30.92
CA GLN A 22 -39.38 12.44 -29.84
C GLN A 22 -38.03 12.49 -30.51
N LYS A 23 -37.26 13.56 -30.25
CA LYS A 23 -35.83 13.59 -30.52
C LYS A 23 -35.21 12.43 -29.77
N GLY A 24 -34.51 11.57 -30.49
CA GLY A 24 -33.74 10.49 -29.92
C GLY A 24 -32.79 10.95 -28.78
N PRO A 25 -32.33 10.04 -27.94
CA PRO A 25 -31.41 10.40 -26.84
C PRO A 25 -30.22 11.18 -27.40
N PRO A 26 -29.68 12.17 -26.65
CA PRO A 26 -28.55 12.96 -27.11
C PRO A 26 -27.36 12.03 -27.37
N ALA A 27 -26.71 12.24 -28.53
CA ALA A 27 -25.50 11.49 -28.90
C ALA A 27 -24.47 11.60 -27.77
N LYS A 28 -23.85 10.48 -27.40
CA LYS A 28 -22.75 10.51 -26.45
C LYS A 28 -21.67 11.45 -27.00
N PRO A 29 -21.12 12.35 -26.13
CA PRO A 29 -20.04 13.23 -26.57
C PRO A 29 -18.88 12.38 -27.10
N GLU A 30 -18.39 12.71 -28.29
CA GLU A 30 -17.26 12.01 -28.88
C GLU A 30 -16.02 12.14 -27.99
N ILE A 31 -15.27 11.03 -27.87
CA ILE A 31 -14.06 10.92 -27.01
C ILE A 31 -12.98 11.95 -27.40
N GLU A 32 -13.02 12.46 -28.64
CA GLU A 32 -12.08 13.52 -29.08
C GLU A 32 -12.27 14.86 -28.35
N THR A 33 -13.50 15.19 -27.92
CA THR A 33 -13.77 16.40 -27.16
C THR A 33 -13.13 16.34 -25.75
N LEU A 34 -12.95 15.15 -25.21
CA LEU A 34 -12.31 14.96 -23.89
C LEU A 34 -10.78 15.07 -23.95
N LYS A 35 -10.16 14.80 -25.11
CA LYS A 35 -8.70 14.97 -25.28
C LYS A 35 -8.27 16.44 -25.21
N GLY A 36 -9.07 17.35 -25.76
CA GLY A 36 -8.80 18.79 -25.66
C GLY A 36 -8.89 19.30 -24.23
N VAL A 37 -9.95 18.90 -23.50
CA VAL A 37 -10.16 19.32 -22.09
C VAL A 37 -9.08 18.75 -21.16
N ALA A 38 -8.60 17.52 -21.43
CA ALA A 38 -7.54 16.93 -20.62
C ALA A 38 -6.18 17.62 -20.82
N ALA A 39 -5.93 18.20 -22.01
CA ALA A 39 -4.68 18.94 -22.27
C ALA A 39 -4.67 20.32 -21.58
N ASP A 40 -5.84 20.97 -21.45
CA ASP A 40 -5.97 22.27 -20.79
C ASP A 40 -6.06 22.18 -19.25
N LEU A 41 -6.27 20.97 -18.69
CA LEU A 41 -6.27 20.71 -17.24
C LEU A 41 -4.86 20.51 -16.68
N ASN A 42 -3.82 20.89 -17.42
CA ASN A 42 -2.47 20.92 -16.90
C ASN A 42 -2.32 22.13 -15.96
N PHE A 43 -2.86 21.99 -14.75
CA PHE A 43 -2.86 23.01 -13.68
C PHE A 43 -1.44 23.37 -13.18
N GLY A 44 -0.39 23.10 -13.93
CA GLY A 44 0.98 23.38 -13.51
C GLY A 44 1.38 22.63 -12.22
N VAL A 45 0.54 21.69 -11.77
CA VAL A 45 0.90 20.81 -10.66
C VAL A 45 1.90 19.81 -11.22
N THR A 46 3.17 20.17 -11.14
CA THR A 46 4.24 19.19 -11.25
C THR A 46 3.99 18.18 -10.14
N THR A 47 3.51 16.99 -10.51
CA THR A 47 3.34 15.85 -9.61
C THR A 47 4.68 15.30 -9.10
N ALA A 48 5.79 15.91 -9.52
CA ALA A 48 7.10 15.62 -8.98
C ALA A 48 7.12 16.10 -7.52
N VAL A 49 6.94 15.14 -6.62
CA VAL A 49 7.16 15.38 -5.19
C VAL A 49 8.58 15.90 -5.05
N PRO A 50 8.81 17.09 -4.44
CA PRO A 50 10.16 17.64 -4.29
C PRO A 50 11.11 16.58 -3.73
N ALA A 51 12.30 16.46 -4.30
CA ALA A 51 13.31 15.55 -3.79
C ALA A 51 13.66 15.96 -2.35
N ASP A 52 13.42 15.06 -1.42
CA ASP A 52 13.77 15.22 -0.01
C ASP A 52 14.62 14.01 0.41
N PRO A 53 15.90 13.98 0.01
CA PRO A 53 16.75 12.82 0.24
C PRO A 53 16.98 12.55 1.72
N GLU A 54 16.94 13.56 2.57
CA GLU A 54 17.08 13.38 4.01
C GLU A 54 15.86 12.64 4.61
N ASN A 55 14.68 12.81 4.06
CA ASN A 55 13.48 12.11 4.50
C ASN A 55 13.05 11.01 3.50
N THR A 56 13.99 10.44 2.80
CA THR A 56 13.78 9.29 1.91
C THR A 56 14.54 8.08 2.45
N TRP A 57 13.80 7.06 2.88
CA TRP A 57 14.32 5.78 3.36
C TRP A 57 14.30 4.76 2.23
N VAL A 58 15.41 4.09 2.01
CA VAL A 58 15.61 3.14 0.92
C VAL A 58 15.90 1.77 1.50
N LEU A 59 15.16 0.76 1.07
CA LEU A 59 15.35 -0.63 1.46
C LEU A 59 15.66 -1.48 0.24
N ASP A 60 16.78 -2.19 0.26
CA ASP A 60 17.12 -3.22 -0.71
C ASP A 60 16.61 -4.57 -0.20
N LEU A 61 15.69 -5.20 -0.91
CA LEU A 61 15.04 -6.43 -0.48
C LEU A 61 15.59 -7.66 -1.22
N SER A 62 15.62 -8.79 -0.53
CA SER A 62 15.95 -10.08 -1.13
C SER A 62 14.92 -10.58 -2.15
N THR A 63 13.77 -9.91 -2.28
CA THR A 63 12.78 -10.15 -3.36
C THR A 63 13.27 -9.71 -4.74
N GLY A 64 14.40 -9.03 -4.81
CA GLY A 64 15.07 -8.66 -6.06
C GLY A 64 14.96 -7.20 -6.45
N GLY A 65 14.60 -6.30 -5.52
CA GLY A 65 14.51 -4.88 -5.85
C GLY A 65 14.60 -3.92 -4.67
N ARG A 66 14.56 -2.66 -5.02
CA ARG A 66 14.64 -1.52 -4.10
C ARG A 66 13.26 -0.95 -3.84
N VAL A 67 12.98 -0.63 -2.58
CA VAL A 67 11.78 0.05 -2.11
C VAL A 67 12.18 1.44 -1.62
N THR A 68 11.53 2.48 -2.12
CA THR A 68 11.76 3.87 -1.75
C THR A 68 10.58 4.37 -0.93
N ILE A 69 10.85 4.89 0.25
CA ILE A 69 9.86 5.30 1.24
C ILE A 69 10.08 6.77 1.55
N ARG A 70 9.02 7.58 1.42
CA ARG A 70 9.02 8.93 1.96
C ARG A 70 8.67 8.89 3.43
N LEU A 71 9.58 9.35 4.27
CA LEU A 71 9.35 9.56 5.70
C LEU A 71 8.59 10.87 5.94
N ARG A 72 7.85 10.92 7.04
CA ARG A 72 6.95 12.04 7.39
C ARG A 72 7.31 12.60 8.77
N PRO A 73 8.46 13.33 8.90
CA PRO A 73 8.86 13.95 10.16
C PRO A 73 7.91 15.07 10.60
N ASP A 74 7.06 15.56 9.70
CA ASP A 74 6.02 16.55 10.01
C ASP A 74 4.88 15.99 10.87
N VAL A 75 4.66 14.67 10.86
CA VAL A 75 3.59 14.00 11.64
C VAL A 75 4.13 13.01 12.68
N ALA A 76 5.32 12.46 12.48
CA ALA A 76 5.96 11.50 13.37
C ALA A 76 7.46 11.79 13.53
N PRO A 77 7.84 12.97 14.07
CA PRO A 77 9.24 13.39 14.13
C PRO A 77 10.13 12.46 14.93
N LYS A 78 9.65 11.90 16.06
CA LYS A 78 10.45 11.03 16.93
C LYS A 78 10.67 9.67 16.27
N MET A 79 9.63 9.06 15.72
CA MET A 79 9.74 7.77 15.03
C MET A 79 10.66 7.88 13.80
N VAL A 80 10.53 8.95 13.02
CA VAL A 80 11.41 9.20 11.87
C VAL A 80 12.86 9.38 12.31
N ALA A 81 13.13 10.13 13.39
CA ALA A 81 14.48 10.32 13.91
C ALA A 81 15.10 8.97 14.36
N GLN A 82 14.32 8.11 15.02
CA GLN A 82 14.75 6.79 15.46
C GLN A 82 15.09 5.89 14.27
N VAL A 83 14.20 5.80 13.29
CA VAL A 83 14.42 5.00 12.07
C VAL A 83 15.69 5.45 11.33
N LYS A 84 15.91 6.76 11.19
CA LYS A 84 17.14 7.28 10.57
C LYS A 84 18.39 6.90 11.36
N THR A 85 18.34 7.03 12.68
CA THR A 85 19.45 6.67 13.58
C THR A 85 19.81 5.19 13.44
N LEU A 86 18.81 4.32 13.49
CA LEU A 86 18.97 2.87 13.35
C LEU A 86 19.48 2.49 11.96
N THR A 87 18.95 3.13 10.91
CA THR A 87 19.39 2.94 9.53
C THR A 87 20.88 3.25 9.36
N ARG A 88 21.35 4.39 9.88
CA ARG A 88 22.75 4.80 9.82
C ARG A 88 23.68 3.91 10.65
N ARG A 89 23.13 3.26 11.70
CA ARG A 89 23.83 2.20 12.48
C ARG A 89 23.85 0.84 11.78
N LYS A 90 23.25 0.70 10.58
CA LYS A 90 23.09 -0.58 9.87
C LYS A 90 22.23 -1.60 10.62
N PHE A 91 21.42 -1.15 11.56
CA PHE A 91 20.58 -2.01 12.40
C PHE A 91 19.61 -2.88 11.60
N TYR A 92 19.04 -2.34 10.51
CA TYR A 92 18.07 -3.05 9.68
C TYR A 92 18.71 -4.03 8.68
N ASP A 93 20.02 -3.92 8.43
CA ASP A 93 20.73 -4.78 7.46
C ASP A 93 20.67 -6.25 7.93
N GLY A 94 20.16 -7.12 7.06
CA GLY A 94 19.99 -8.55 7.34
C GLY A 94 18.73 -8.93 8.12
N THR A 95 17.97 -7.97 8.67
CA THR A 95 16.71 -8.28 9.36
C THR A 95 15.67 -8.86 8.42
N ILE A 96 14.71 -9.63 8.95
CA ILE A 96 13.66 -10.30 8.18
C ILE A 96 12.30 -9.65 8.39
N PHE A 97 11.41 -9.89 7.44
CA PHE A 97 9.98 -9.72 7.67
C PHE A 97 9.47 -11.01 8.32
N HIS A 98 9.26 -10.95 9.63
CA HIS A 98 8.95 -12.12 10.47
C HIS A 98 7.43 -12.38 10.59
N ARG A 99 6.59 -11.39 10.25
CA ARG A 99 5.14 -11.51 10.28
C ARG A 99 4.53 -10.86 9.04
N VAL A 100 4.00 -11.69 8.15
CA VAL A 100 3.51 -11.23 6.84
C VAL A 100 2.14 -11.83 6.56
N ILE A 101 1.11 -11.00 6.64
CA ILE A 101 -0.30 -11.43 6.65
C ILE A 101 -1.07 -10.70 5.57
N ASP A 102 -1.89 -11.44 4.81
CA ASP A 102 -2.91 -10.87 3.94
C ASP A 102 -4.12 -10.35 4.73
N ALA A 103 -5.28 -10.20 4.10
CA ALA A 103 -6.49 -9.75 4.79
C ALA A 103 -6.79 -10.62 6.03
N PRO A 104 -7.28 -10.00 7.13
CA PRO A 104 -7.71 -8.61 7.24
C PRO A 104 -6.60 -7.59 7.59
N GLU A 105 -5.43 -8.00 8.07
CA GLU A 105 -4.35 -7.10 8.52
C GLU A 105 -3.62 -6.44 7.35
N ASN A 106 -3.41 -7.16 6.24
CA ASN A 106 -2.80 -6.66 5.00
C ASN A 106 -1.43 -6.02 5.20
N MET A 107 -0.50 -6.70 5.90
CA MET A 107 0.78 -6.07 6.25
C MET A 107 1.98 -7.02 6.22
N ALA A 108 3.16 -6.44 6.01
CA ALA A 108 4.46 -7.07 6.23
C ALA A 108 5.17 -6.37 7.38
N GLN A 109 5.39 -7.05 8.50
CA GLN A 109 6.09 -6.55 9.68
C GLN A 109 7.52 -7.06 9.73
N GLY A 110 8.46 -6.15 9.99
CA GLY A 110 9.89 -6.41 10.14
C GLY A 110 10.55 -5.45 11.12
N GLY A 111 11.90 -5.37 11.08
CA GLY A 111 12.67 -4.47 11.95
C GLY A 111 12.97 -5.03 13.34
N ASP A 112 12.76 -6.33 13.54
CA ASP A 112 13.20 -7.08 14.71
C ASP A 112 14.58 -7.72 14.42
N PRO A 113 15.63 -7.40 15.20
CA PRO A 113 16.96 -7.97 14.99
C PRO A 113 17.03 -9.47 15.28
N THR A 114 16.11 -10.00 16.09
CA THR A 114 16.05 -11.44 16.44
C THR A 114 15.19 -12.24 15.45
N GLY A 115 14.29 -11.55 14.71
CA GLY A 115 13.34 -12.19 13.79
C GLY A 115 12.24 -12.99 14.46
N THR A 116 12.05 -12.86 15.78
CA THR A 116 11.05 -13.60 16.56
C THR A 116 9.75 -12.82 16.79
N GLY A 117 9.76 -11.53 16.51
CA GLY A 117 8.68 -10.59 16.81
C GLY A 117 8.81 -9.93 18.20
N ALA A 118 9.74 -10.38 19.02
CA ALA A 118 9.94 -9.88 20.40
C ALA A 118 11.20 -9.03 20.58
N GLY A 119 12.07 -8.93 19.55
CA GLY A 119 13.30 -8.14 19.62
C GLY A 119 13.08 -6.67 19.32
N GLU A 120 13.95 -5.84 19.88
CA GLU A 120 13.94 -4.38 19.73
C GLU A 120 15.37 -3.84 19.66
N SER A 121 15.54 -2.56 19.40
CA SER A 121 16.85 -1.90 19.44
C SER A 121 17.22 -1.49 20.87
N ASP A 122 18.48 -1.08 21.05
CA ASP A 122 19.02 -0.52 22.30
C ASP A 122 18.59 0.94 22.56
N LEU A 123 17.81 1.52 21.67
CA LEU A 123 17.29 2.89 21.83
C LEU A 123 16.02 2.88 22.69
N PRO A 124 15.71 4.01 23.37
CA PRO A 124 14.46 4.15 24.10
C PRO A 124 13.23 3.99 23.21
N ASP A 125 12.14 3.54 23.79
CA ASP A 125 10.84 3.49 23.13
C ASP A 125 10.37 4.88 22.67
N VAL A 126 9.63 4.89 21.58
CA VAL A 126 9.07 6.11 20.99
C VAL A 126 7.62 6.25 21.40
N PRO A 127 7.24 7.37 22.04
CA PRO A 127 5.84 7.66 22.33
C PRO A 127 4.99 7.68 21.04
N ALA A 128 3.71 7.35 21.18
CA ALA A 128 2.76 7.42 20.07
C ALA A 128 2.70 8.81 19.44
N GLU A 129 2.69 8.85 18.11
CA GLU A 129 2.57 10.05 17.28
C GLU A 129 1.40 9.84 16.29
N PHE A 130 0.18 9.67 16.83
CA PHE A 130 -1.00 9.42 16.01
C PHE A 130 -1.35 10.64 15.15
N SER A 131 -1.80 10.39 13.93
CA SER A 131 -2.12 11.42 12.95
C SER A 131 -3.34 11.02 12.10
N ASN A 132 -3.80 11.92 11.23
CA ASN A 132 -4.88 11.64 10.27
C ASN A 132 -4.38 10.92 9.00
N LEU A 133 -3.14 10.43 8.96
CA LEU A 133 -2.65 9.65 7.82
C LEU A 133 -3.27 8.25 7.86
N PRO A 134 -3.97 7.83 6.78
CA PRO A 134 -4.67 6.55 6.78
C PRO A 134 -3.73 5.37 6.53
N HIS A 135 -4.07 4.22 7.13
CA HIS A 135 -3.44 2.93 6.85
C HIS A 135 -3.97 2.36 5.53
N VAL A 136 -3.49 2.91 4.43
CA VAL A 136 -3.77 2.45 3.07
C VAL A 136 -2.54 1.80 2.46
N ARG A 137 -2.68 1.17 1.29
CA ARG A 137 -1.57 0.53 0.58
C ARG A 137 -0.32 1.42 0.53
N GLY A 138 0.81 0.87 0.94
CA GLY A 138 2.11 1.52 1.01
C GLY A 138 2.34 2.40 2.24
N ALA A 139 1.37 2.55 3.16
CA ALA A 139 1.62 3.21 4.44
C ALA A 139 2.65 2.41 5.25
N ILE A 140 3.55 3.13 5.94
CA ILE A 140 4.53 2.57 6.86
C ILE A 140 4.18 3.02 8.26
N SER A 141 4.01 2.06 9.17
CA SER A 141 3.63 2.34 10.57
C SER A 141 4.55 1.65 11.56
N ALA A 142 4.70 2.27 12.73
CA ALA A 142 5.43 1.71 13.85
C ALA A 142 4.65 0.53 14.46
N ALA A 143 5.31 -0.61 14.60
CA ALA A 143 4.78 -1.71 15.39
C ALA A 143 5.04 -1.46 16.88
N ARG A 144 4.14 -1.96 17.74
CA ARG A 144 4.18 -1.75 19.19
C ARG A 144 3.56 -2.93 19.94
N THR A 145 3.75 -2.98 21.24
CA THR A 145 3.03 -3.87 22.14
C THR A 145 1.62 -3.33 22.43
N LYS A 146 0.97 -3.75 23.50
CA LYS A 146 -0.31 -3.17 23.95
C LYS A 146 -0.17 -1.73 24.42
N ASP A 147 1.00 -1.35 24.90
CA ASP A 147 1.29 0.04 25.28
C ASP A 147 1.47 0.88 24.01
N PRO A 148 0.70 1.92 23.78
CA PRO A 148 0.85 2.79 22.62
C PRO A 148 2.21 3.52 22.57
N ASN A 149 2.91 3.63 23.67
CA ASN A 149 4.21 4.29 23.80
C ASN A 149 5.40 3.34 23.75
N SER A 150 5.20 2.10 23.27
CA SER A 150 6.24 1.06 23.19
C SER A 150 6.74 0.80 21.76
N ALA A 151 6.58 1.75 20.84
CA ALA A 151 7.20 1.63 19.53
C ALA A 151 8.73 1.75 19.65
N ASN A 152 9.48 0.91 18.91
CA ASN A 152 10.94 0.93 18.98
C ASN A 152 11.56 0.83 17.57
N SER A 153 11.99 -0.34 17.12
CA SER A 153 12.61 -0.57 15.81
C SER A 153 11.68 -1.24 14.82
N GLN A 154 10.66 -1.93 15.30
CA GLN A 154 9.77 -2.70 14.43
C GLN A 154 8.76 -1.81 13.70
N PHE A 155 8.51 -2.15 12.45
CA PHE A 155 7.58 -1.44 11.58
C PHE A 155 6.81 -2.41 10.69
N PHE A 156 5.72 -1.94 10.09
CA PHE A 156 5.00 -2.70 9.07
C PHE A 156 4.66 -1.86 7.85
N ILE A 157 4.62 -2.52 6.69
CA ILE A 157 4.25 -1.96 5.39
C ILE A 157 2.88 -2.50 5.02
N MET A 158 1.93 -1.62 4.68
CA MET A 158 0.58 -2.03 4.31
C MET A 158 0.52 -2.53 2.85
N PHE A 159 -0.03 -3.73 2.64
CA PHE A 159 -0.39 -4.25 1.31
C PHE A 159 -1.70 -3.67 0.78
N GLY A 160 -2.62 -3.39 1.66
CA GLY A 160 -3.95 -2.86 1.37
C GLY A 160 -4.49 -2.02 2.52
N PRO A 161 -5.70 -1.46 2.41
CA PRO A 161 -6.27 -0.62 3.45
C PRO A 161 -6.65 -1.43 4.70
N ARG A 162 -6.36 -0.87 5.88
CA ARG A 162 -6.81 -1.32 7.19
C ARG A 162 -7.12 -0.12 8.06
N LEU A 163 -8.23 0.57 7.76
CA LEU A 163 -8.60 1.83 8.43
C LEU A 163 -8.86 1.67 9.94
N GLY A 164 -9.09 0.44 10.42
CA GLY A 164 -9.17 0.17 11.86
C GLY A 164 -7.86 0.37 12.63
N PHE A 165 -6.74 0.61 11.93
CA PHE A 165 -5.45 0.98 12.54
C PHE A 165 -5.26 2.49 12.69
N ASP A 166 -6.14 3.28 12.05
CA ASP A 166 -6.06 4.74 12.09
C ASP A 166 -6.25 5.22 13.53
N HIS A 167 -5.43 6.20 13.93
CA HIS A 167 -5.35 6.72 15.30
C HIS A 167 -4.96 5.70 16.40
N ASP A 168 -4.61 4.47 16.01
CA ASP A 168 -4.15 3.42 16.92
C ASP A 168 -2.66 3.08 16.70
N TYR A 169 -2.15 3.30 15.48
CA TYR A 169 -0.74 3.15 15.15
C TYR A 169 -0.15 4.44 14.56
N THR A 170 1.15 4.66 14.77
CA THR A 170 1.89 5.81 14.25
C THR A 170 2.29 5.58 12.79
N VAL A 171 1.61 6.23 11.84
CA VAL A 171 2.06 6.27 10.44
C VAL A 171 3.21 7.27 10.32
N PHE A 172 4.39 6.80 9.94
CA PHE A 172 5.59 7.65 9.83
C PHE A 172 6.18 7.75 8.42
N GLY A 173 5.57 7.07 7.44
CA GLY A 173 6.04 7.10 6.07
C GLY A 173 5.09 6.46 5.07
N ARG A 174 5.51 6.50 3.79
CA ARG A 174 4.79 5.86 2.69
C ARG A 174 5.76 5.41 1.60
N VAL A 175 5.53 4.21 1.05
CA VAL A 175 6.21 3.74 -0.15
C VAL A 175 5.81 4.64 -1.33
N VAL A 176 6.80 5.20 -2.00
CA VAL A 176 6.63 6.05 -3.18
C VAL A 176 7.12 5.37 -4.46
N ASP A 177 7.98 4.34 -4.31
CA ASP A 177 8.43 3.48 -5.40
C ASP A 177 8.78 2.09 -4.88
N GLY A 178 8.69 1.06 -5.73
CA GLY A 178 9.07 -0.31 -5.38
C GLY A 178 7.97 -1.16 -4.73
N MET A 179 6.70 -0.74 -4.68
CA MET A 179 5.60 -1.57 -4.16
C MET A 179 5.52 -2.98 -4.77
N PRO A 180 5.82 -3.23 -6.06
CA PRO A 180 5.86 -4.60 -6.59
C PRO A 180 6.85 -5.53 -5.90
N TRP A 181 7.92 -5.00 -5.28
CA TRP A 181 8.87 -5.78 -4.49
C TRP A 181 8.35 -6.06 -3.08
N VAL A 182 7.57 -5.13 -2.52
CA VAL A 182 6.86 -5.34 -1.26
C VAL A 182 5.81 -6.43 -1.41
N ASP A 183 5.07 -6.46 -2.53
CA ASP A 183 4.06 -7.50 -2.80
C ASP A 183 4.66 -8.92 -2.86
N LYS A 184 5.94 -9.05 -3.22
CA LYS A 184 6.68 -10.31 -3.28
C LYS A 184 7.22 -10.79 -1.92
N ILE A 185 7.06 -10.02 -0.86
CA ILE A 185 7.45 -10.45 0.50
C ILE A 185 6.66 -11.71 0.83
N GLU A 186 7.37 -12.79 1.19
CA GLU A 186 6.76 -14.09 1.46
C GLU A 186 5.86 -14.04 2.69
N ARG A 187 4.64 -14.61 2.56
CA ARG A 187 3.61 -14.66 3.61
C ARG A 187 3.94 -15.71 4.64
N GLY A 188 3.56 -15.43 5.89
CA GLY A 188 3.71 -16.36 7.02
C GLY A 188 3.99 -15.66 8.34
N GLU A 189 3.85 -16.41 9.46
CA GLU A 189 4.13 -15.97 10.83
C GLU A 189 4.92 -17.03 11.61
N PRO A 190 6.25 -17.17 11.41
CA PRO A 190 7.08 -16.56 10.38
C PRO A 190 6.91 -17.22 9.00
N PRO A 191 7.29 -16.52 7.90
CA PRO A 191 7.38 -17.14 6.57
C PRO A 191 8.39 -18.31 6.54
N ALA A 192 8.16 -19.30 5.66
CA ALA A 192 9.06 -20.44 5.51
C ALA A 192 10.46 -20.02 5.00
N ASN A 193 10.50 -19.06 4.06
CA ASN A 193 11.72 -18.45 3.55
C ASN A 193 11.63 -16.92 3.70
N PRO A 194 11.91 -16.37 4.89
CA PRO A 194 11.63 -14.96 5.16
C PRO A 194 12.40 -14.03 4.23
N THR A 195 11.69 -13.08 3.64
CA THR A 195 12.30 -11.98 2.91
C THR A 195 13.17 -11.16 3.87
N ARG A 196 14.36 -10.76 3.40
CA ARG A 196 15.33 -9.96 4.16
C ARG A 196 15.43 -8.55 3.62
N ILE A 197 15.70 -7.60 4.51
CA ILE A 197 16.27 -6.31 4.17
C ILE A 197 17.77 -6.56 3.99
N LEU A 198 18.27 -6.50 2.76
CA LEU A 198 19.69 -6.68 2.47
C LEU A 198 20.48 -5.49 3.00
N HIS A 199 20.00 -4.30 2.69
CA HIS A 199 20.54 -3.03 3.14
C HIS A 199 19.44 -1.99 3.31
N ALA A 200 19.61 -1.11 4.30
CA ALA A 200 18.80 0.07 4.52
C ALA A 200 19.64 1.33 4.46
N TYR A 201 19.12 2.39 3.83
CA TYR A 201 19.83 3.66 3.64
C TYR A 201 18.88 4.85 3.83
N ILE A 202 19.45 6.01 4.19
CA ILE A 202 18.83 7.31 3.94
C ILE A 202 19.39 7.83 2.62
N ALA A 203 18.54 8.34 1.72
CA ALA A 203 18.95 8.70 0.38
C ALA A 203 20.03 9.84 0.35
N SER A 204 20.04 10.72 1.35
CA SER A 204 21.09 11.73 1.52
C SER A 204 22.48 11.13 1.80
N ASP A 205 22.55 9.88 2.24
CA ASP A 205 23.80 9.16 2.51
C ASP A 205 24.35 8.51 1.21
N ASN A 206 23.78 8.82 0.03
CA ASN A 206 24.19 8.37 -1.30
C ASN A 206 24.30 6.83 -1.40
N PRO A 207 23.19 6.08 -1.23
CA PRO A 207 23.22 4.63 -1.32
C PRO A 207 23.71 4.18 -2.71
N PRO A 208 24.48 3.08 -2.79
CA PRO A 208 24.92 2.54 -4.07
C PRO A 208 23.70 2.10 -4.91
N PRO A 209 23.86 1.94 -6.23
CA PRO A 209 22.84 1.30 -7.06
C PRO A 209 22.46 -0.07 -6.46
N TYR A 210 21.17 -0.44 -6.59
CA TYR A 210 20.72 -1.75 -6.13
C TYR A 210 21.55 -2.86 -6.80
N GLN A 211 22.08 -3.77 -5.98
CA GLN A 211 22.72 -4.99 -6.44
C GLN A 211 21.85 -6.16 -5.99
N ALA A 212 21.32 -6.92 -6.97
CA ALA A 212 20.63 -8.16 -6.64
C ALA A 212 21.57 -9.05 -5.81
N ALA A 213 21.06 -9.61 -4.71
CA ALA A 213 21.83 -10.63 -4.01
C ALA A 213 22.15 -11.73 -5.03
N PRO A 214 23.40 -12.24 -5.08
CA PRO A 214 23.69 -13.41 -5.88
C PRO A 214 22.68 -14.47 -5.48
N ILE A 215 21.92 -15.00 -6.45
CA ILE A 215 21.06 -16.16 -6.23
C ILE A 215 22.01 -17.24 -5.75
N ALA A 216 22.05 -17.47 -4.44
CA ALA A 216 22.73 -18.63 -3.90
C ALA A 216 22.07 -19.80 -4.63
N ALA A 217 22.84 -20.45 -5.51
CA ALA A 217 22.36 -21.62 -6.22
C ALA A 217 21.81 -22.54 -5.14
N ALA A 218 20.50 -22.73 -5.12
CA ALA A 218 19.85 -23.63 -4.20
C ALA A 218 20.60 -24.95 -4.39
N LYS A 219 21.37 -25.35 -3.36
CA LYS A 219 21.98 -26.67 -3.36
C LYS A 219 20.80 -27.62 -3.38
N LEU A 220 20.49 -28.13 -4.58
CA LEU A 220 19.52 -29.20 -4.73
C LEU A 220 19.97 -30.29 -3.77
N PRO A 221 19.11 -30.85 -2.92
CA PRO A 221 19.48 -31.97 -2.08
C PRO A 221 20.05 -33.05 -3.00
N GLU A 222 21.31 -33.41 -2.77
CA GLU A 222 21.94 -34.54 -3.42
C GLU A 222 21.17 -35.80 -2.99
N GLY A 223 20.32 -36.31 -3.87
CA GLY A 223 19.66 -37.61 -3.63
C GLY A 223 18.21 -37.74 -4.03
N GLU A 224 17.78 -37.22 -5.16
CA GLU A 224 16.56 -37.75 -5.79
C GLU A 224 16.85 -38.34 -7.14
N THR A 225 16.84 -39.68 -7.13
CA THR A 225 17.00 -40.60 -8.24
C THR A 225 15.96 -40.33 -9.32
N LYS A 226 16.39 -40.35 -10.57
CA LYS A 226 15.60 -40.30 -11.80
C LYS A 226 14.27 -41.04 -11.67
N VAL A 227 13.17 -40.33 -11.73
CA VAL A 227 11.87 -40.95 -12.02
C VAL A 227 11.85 -41.31 -13.51
N THR A 228 12.00 -42.61 -13.81
CA THR A 228 11.78 -43.16 -15.13
C THR A 228 10.27 -43.23 -15.39
N LEU A 229 9.79 -42.48 -16.38
CA LEU A 229 8.41 -42.60 -16.80
C LEU A 229 8.22 -43.95 -17.49
N PRO A 230 7.15 -44.71 -17.19
CA PRO A 230 6.81 -45.92 -17.96
C PRO A 230 6.33 -45.55 -19.37
N GLN A 231 6.76 -46.37 -20.36
CA GLN A 231 6.34 -46.30 -21.75
C GLN A 231 4.89 -46.71 -21.93
#